data_a71f7d7a152752fe73913cf1b702ee88
#
_entry.id   a71f7d7a152752fe73913cf1b702ee88
#
_cell.length_a   1.000
_cell.length_b   1.000
_cell.length_c   1.000
_cell.angle_alpha   90.00
_cell.angle_beta   90.00
_cell.angle_gamma   90.00
#
_symmetry.space_group_name_H-M   'P 1'
#
loop_
_entity.id
_entity.type
_entity.pdbx_description
1 polymer ?
#
loop_
_entity_poly.entity_id
_entity_poly.type
_entity_poly.pdbx_seq_one_letter_code
_entity_poly.pdbx_strand_id
1 'polypeptide(L)'
;MKNEQMALLFSEATPYIQKYHGKTLVIKYGGNAMVNDELKLAVMNDLVTLTLLGVRVVLVHGGGPAINDMLKKVGKESRFVNGLRYTDAETMGIVQQVLAGQVNKDLVALLKGRGVGLCGMDGHMIMCRRKTDADLGFVGEIERVNTTLIDHLLADSFIPVIATVGMDKNGVPYNINADTAAAEIAIALHAEKLVSMTDIVGLLRDKNDESTLIPEVELSEIEGYKAEGVIAGGMLPKIEGMADAIRQGVHEAVIIDGRMPHSVLLEMFSDRGAGTMFYRRGNR
;
A
#
# COMPACT_ATOMS: atom_id res chain seq x y z
N MET A 1 10.45 23.49 -19.63
CA MET A 1 11.50 23.60 -18.58
C MET A 1 12.83 23.86 -19.31
N LYS A 2 13.65 24.81 -18.81
CA LYS A 2 14.97 25.08 -19.41
C LYS A 2 15.93 23.96 -19.03
N ASN A 3 16.93 23.66 -19.87
CA ASN A 3 17.90 22.58 -19.63
C ASN A 3 18.63 22.71 -18.28
N GLU A 4 18.94 23.94 -17.86
CA GLU A 4 19.55 24.25 -16.55
C GLU A 4 18.66 23.84 -15.37
N GLN A 5 17.35 24.09 -15.48
CA GLN A 5 16.38 23.69 -14.43
C GLN A 5 16.28 22.15 -14.32
N MET A 6 16.39 21.45 -15.45
CA MET A 6 16.39 19.99 -15.46
C MET A 6 17.65 19.44 -14.79
N ALA A 7 18.83 20.00 -15.11
CA ALA A 7 20.10 19.59 -14.49
C ALA A 7 20.09 19.85 -12.96
N LEU A 8 19.53 20.98 -12.52
CA LEU A 8 19.39 21.31 -11.10
C LEU A 8 18.51 20.30 -10.37
N LEU A 9 17.34 19.96 -10.93
CA LEU A 9 16.43 18.95 -10.34
C LEU A 9 17.12 17.60 -10.16
N PHE A 10 17.88 17.13 -11.14
CA PHE A 10 18.65 15.88 -11.00
C PHE A 10 19.73 15.99 -9.91
N SER A 11 20.40 17.13 -9.81
CA SER A 11 21.39 17.38 -8.75
C SER A 11 20.76 17.37 -7.36
N GLU A 12 19.60 18.00 -7.19
CA GLU A 12 18.84 18.05 -5.94
C GLU A 12 18.27 16.67 -5.56
N ALA A 13 17.89 15.83 -6.54
CA ALA A 13 17.42 14.47 -6.29
C ALA A 13 18.52 13.48 -5.89
N THR A 14 19.80 13.77 -6.18
CA THR A 14 20.93 12.85 -5.97
C THR A 14 21.06 12.33 -4.53
N PRO A 15 20.99 13.16 -3.46
CA PRO A 15 21.06 12.67 -2.08
C PRO A 15 19.97 11.66 -1.74
N TYR A 16 18.75 11.87 -2.24
CA TYR A 16 17.63 10.96 -2.02
C TYR A 16 17.81 9.64 -2.78
N ILE A 17 18.30 9.70 -4.03
CA ILE A 17 18.63 8.50 -4.80
C ILE A 17 19.67 7.67 -4.03
N GLN A 18 20.69 8.29 -3.46
CA GLN A 18 21.69 7.59 -2.63
C GLN A 18 21.08 7.01 -1.35
N LYS A 19 20.19 7.77 -0.67
CA LYS A 19 19.50 7.31 0.55
C LYS A 19 18.69 6.04 0.28
N TYR A 20 17.96 5.97 -0.83
CA TYR A 20 17.01 4.89 -1.11
C TYR A 20 17.55 3.78 -2.00
N HIS A 21 18.73 3.93 -2.58
CA HIS A 21 19.35 2.90 -3.41
C HIS A 21 19.56 1.59 -2.61
N GLY A 22 19.05 0.48 -3.13
CA GLY A 22 19.07 -0.82 -2.46
C GLY A 22 18.07 -1.00 -1.32
N LYS A 23 17.32 0.05 -0.96
CA LYS A 23 16.31 0.00 0.10
C LYS A 23 14.98 -0.56 -0.43
N THR A 24 14.24 -1.24 0.44
CA THR A 24 12.93 -1.82 0.10
C THR A 24 11.81 -0.85 0.47
N LEU A 25 10.95 -0.54 -0.51
CA LEU A 25 9.72 0.20 -0.34
C LEU A 25 8.53 -0.73 -0.56
N VAL A 26 7.59 -0.72 0.37
CA VAL A 26 6.28 -1.37 0.18
C VAL A 26 5.24 -0.30 -0.04
N ILE A 27 4.57 -0.36 -1.18
CA ILE A 27 3.57 0.63 -1.58
C ILE A 27 2.21 -0.03 -1.62
N LYS A 28 1.32 0.41 -0.74
CA LYS A 28 -0.08 0.02 -0.77
C LYS A 28 -0.82 0.92 -1.75
N TYR A 29 -1.42 0.31 -2.76
CA TYR A 29 -2.16 0.98 -3.82
C TYR A 29 -3.64 0.63 -3.77
N GLY A 30 -4.52 1.65 -3.78
CA GLY A 30 -5.96 1.47 -3.67
C GLY A 30 -6.73 2.78 -3.81
N GLY A 31 -8.05 2.73 -3.57
CA GLY A 31 -8.91 3.90 -3.63
C GLY A 31 -9.17 4.42 -5.04
N ASN A 32 -9.48 5.72 -5.15
CA ASN A 32 -9.81 6.38 -6.41
C ASN A 32 -8.65 6.43 -7.42
N ALA A 33 -7.41 6.37 -6.95
CA ALA A 33 -6.23 6.28 -7.82
C ALA A 33 -6.26 5.05 -8.75
N MET A 34 -7.01 4.00 -8.38
CA MET A 34 -7.15 2.80 -9.22
C MET A 34 -8.18 2.95 -10.34
N VAL A 35 -9.13 3.89 -10.23
CA VAL A 35 -10.24 4.07 -11.19
C VAL A 35 -9.91 5.10 -12.27
N ASN A 36 -8.95 5.98 -12.02
CA ASN A 36 -8.49 6.96 -13.00
C ASN A 36 -7.26 6.43 -13.74
N ASP A 37 -7.39 6.23 -15.06
CA ASP A 37 -6.35 5.62 -15.89
C ASP A 37 -5.07 6.49 -15.99
N GLU A 38 -5.19 7.82 -16.00
CA GLU A 38 -4.05 8.73 -16.03
C GLU A 38 -3.25 8.66 -14.73
N LEU A 39 -3.94 8.68 -13.57
CA LEU A 39 -3.30 8.54 -12.25
C LEU A 39 -2.67 7.16 -12.10
N LYS A 40 -3.37 6.11 -12.54
CA LYS A 40 -2.84 4.74 -12.54
C LYS A 40 -1.54 4.65 -13.33
N LEU A 41 -1.52 5.21 -14.55
CA LEU A 41 -0.33 5.22 -15.40
C LEU A 41 0.81 6.04 -14.77
N ALA A 42 0.50 7.19 -14.16
CA ALA A 42 1.48 8.02 -13.47
C ALA A 42 2.15 7.24 -12.32
N VAL A 43 1.36 6.61 -11.44
CA VAL A 43 1.88 5.79 -10.35
C VAL A 43 2.75 4.65 -10.88
N MET A 44 2.29 3.88 -11.87
CA MET A 44 3.09 2.75 -12.41
C MET A 44 4.41 3.23 -13.04
N ASN A 45 4.42 4.39 -13.69
CA ASN A 45 5.65 5.01 -14.18
C ASN A 45 6.60 5.42 -13.04
N ASP A 46 6.07 5.93 -11.94
CA ASP A 46 6.86 6.28 -10.74
C ASP A 46 7.56 5.03 -10.18
N LEU A 47 6.83 3.91 -10.05
CA LEU A 47 7.40 2.65 -9.55
C LEU A 47 8.51 2.12 -10.47
N VAL A 48 8.32 2.19 -11.78
CA VAL A 48 9.36 1.82 -12.75
C VAL A 48 10.58 2.74 -12.61
N THR A 49 10.37 4.04 -12.44
CA THR A 49 11.45 5.02 -12.25
C THR A 49 12.23 4.71 -10.98
N LEU A 50 11.56 4.48 -9.84
CA LEU A 50 12.22 4.10 -8.58
C LEU A 50 13.05 2.82 -8.74
N THR A 51 12.51 1.81 -9.42
CA THR A 51 13.24 0.55 -9.67
C THR A 51 14.47 0.77 -10.55
N LEU A 52 14.39 1.63 -11.58
CA LEU A 52 15.53 1.99 -12.42
C LEU A 52 16.62 2.75 -11.65
N LEU A 53 16.23 3.48 -10.60
CA LEU A 53 17.17 4.17 -9.69
C LEU A 53 17.72 3.25 -8.59
N GLY A 54 17.41 1.95 -8.64
CA GLY A 54 17.96 0.94 -7.72
C GLY A 54 17.14 0.75 -6.44
N VAL A 55 15.94 1.31 -6.35
CA VAL A 55 15.03 1.07 -5.22
C VAL A 55 14.31 -0.27 -5.41
N ARG A 56 14.20 -1.07 -4.35
CA ARG A 56 13.50 -2.36 -4.32
C ARG A 56 12.02 -2.12 -4.03
N VAL A 57 11.18 -2.11 -5.05
CA VAL A 57 9.76 -1.74 -4.94
C VAL A 57 8.86 -2.97 -4.88
N VAL A 58 7.97 -3.03 -3.89
CA VAL A 58 6.87 -4.01 -3.77
C VAL A 58 5.55 -3.27 -3.83
N LEU A 59 4.67 -3.66 -4.75
CA LEU A 59 3.33 -3.10 -4.89
C LEU A 59 2.29 -4.05 -4.30
N VAL A 60 1.59 -3.62 -3.25
CA VAL A 60 0.45 -4.35 -2.67
C VAL A 60 -0.83 -3.63 -3.04
N HIS A 61 -1.75 -4.32 -3.68
CA HIS A 61 -2.95 -3.67 -4.17
C HIS A 61 -4.24 -4.30 -3.63
N GLY A 62 -5.24 -3.44 -3.40
CA GLY A 62 -6.63 -3.84 -3.25
C GLY A 62 -7.37 -3.85 -4.58
N GLY A 63 -8.68 -3.63 -4.54
CA GLY A 63 -9.53 -3.59 -5.75
C GLY A 63 -11.02 -3.50 -5.38
N GLY A 64 -11.33 -2.82 -4.29
CA GLY A 64 -12.70 -2.66 -3.80
C GLY A 64 -13.70 -2.22 -4.87
N PRO A 65 -13.42 -1.17 -5.67
CA PRO A 65 -14.28 -0.76 -6.77
C PRO A 65 -14.53 -1.87 -7.80
N ALA A 66 -13.47 -2.53 -8.28
CA ALA A 66 -13.61 -3.62 -9.27
C ALA A 66 -14.39 -4.82 -8.72
N ILE A 67 -14.22 -5.15 -7.44
CA ILE A 67 -15.03 -6.18 -6.77
C ILE A 67 -16.50 -5.76 -6.72
N ASN A 68 -16.80 -4.50 -6.36
CA ASN A 68 -18.18 -3.99 -6.33
C ASN A 68 -18.84 -4.06 -7.71
N ASP A 69 -18.11 -3.67 -8.74
CA ASP A 69 -18.60 -3.72 -10.12
C ASP A 69 -18.90 -5.15 -10.58
N MET A 70 -18.04 -6.10 -10.22
CA MET A 70 -18.27 -7.52 -10.56
C MET A 70 -19.44 -8.09 -9.77
N LEU A 71 -19.55 -7.82 -8.47
CA LEU A 71 -20.68 -8.26 -7.66
C LEU A 71 -21.99 -7.71 -8.23
N LYS A 72 -22.05 -6.43 -8.61
CA LYS A 72 -23.21 -5.83 -9.25
C LYS A 72 -23.57 -6.51 -10.59
N LYS A 73 -22.58 -6.86 -11.41
CA LYS A 73 -22.80 -7.56 -12.68
C LYS A 73 -23.44 -8.95 -12.51
N VAL A 74 -23.13 -9.64 -11.40
CA VAL A 74 -23.72 -10.93 -11.09
C VAL A 74 -24.96 -10.84 -10.18
N GLY A 75 -25.47 -9.63 -9.94
CA GLY A 75 -26.69 -9.40 -9.16
C GLY A 75 -26.52 -9.53 -7.64
N LYS A 76 -25.29 -9.41 -7.14
CA LYS A 76 -24.96 -9.55 -5.72
C LYS A 76 -24.60 -8.20 -5.09
N GLU A 77 -25.14 -7.93 -3.90
CA GLU A 77 -24.85 -6.70 -3.17
C GLU A 77 -23.59 -6.83 -2.31
N SER A 78 -22.81 -5.74 -2.27
CA SER A 78 -21.68 -5.62 -1.35
C SER A 78 -22.15 -5.27 0.05
N ARG A 79 -21.72 -6.03 1.04
CA ARG A 79 -21.97 -5.75 2.47
C ARG A 79 -20.65 -5.52 3.19
N PHE A 80 -20.64 -4.52 4.09
CA PHE A 80 -19.49 -4.20 4.93
C PHE A 80 -19.87 -4.25 6.41
N VAL A 81 -18.93 -4.72 7.23
CA VAL A 81 -19.02 -4.75 8.68
C VAL A 81 -17.73 -4.17 9.23
N ASN A 82 -17.80 -3.10 10.02
CA ASN A 82 -16.64 -2.40 10.57
C ASN A 82 -15.56 -2.05 9.50
N GLY A 83 -15.99 -1.64 8.30
CA GLY A 83 -15.09 -1.29 7.21
C GLY A 83 -14.50 -2.48 6.43
N LEU A 84 -14.73 -3.72 6.85
CA LEU A 84 -14.31 -4.93 6.16
C LEU A 84 -15.47 -5.49 5.33
N ARG A 85 -15.17 -6.00 4.12
CA ARG A 85 -16.16 -6.62 3.26
C ARG A 85 -16.58 -7.97 3.84
N TYR A 86 -17.88 -8.14 4.15
CA TYR A 86 -18.42 -9.46 4.38
C TYR A 86 -18.22 -10.32 3.11
N THR A 87 -17.59 -11.46 3.26
CA THR A 87 -17.11 -12.28 2.14
C THR A 87 -17.60 -13.72 2.33
N ASP A 88 -18.78 -14.07 1.80
CA ASP A 88 -19.23 -15.46 1.73
C ASP A 88 -18.44 -16.26 0.68
N ALA A 89 -18.67 -17.54 0.54
CA ALA A 89 -17.92 -18.41 -0.37
C ALA A 89 -18.01 -17.98 -1.83
N GLU A 90 -19.16 -17.54 -2.30
CA GLU A 90 -19.34 -17.05 -3.67
C GLU A 90 -18.61 -15.70 -3.87
N THR A 91 -18.74 -14.80 -2.92
CA THR A 91 -18.01 -13.53 -2.92
C THR A 91 -16.49 -13.75 -2.88
N MET A 92 -16.00 -14.75 -2.15
CA MET A 92 -14.58 -15.09 -2.11
C MET A 92 -14.05 -15.52 -3.49
N GLY A 93 -14.82 -16.34 -4.21
CA GLY A 93 -14.48 -16.71 -5.59
C GLY A 93 -14.38 -15.49 -6.51
N ILE A 94 -15.31 -14.55 -6.39
CA ILE A 94 -15.29 -13.29 -7.16
C ILE A 94 -14.09 -12.42 -6.75
N VAL A 95 -13.82 -12.26 -5.45
CA VAL A 95 -12.67 -11.51 -4.93
C VAL A 95 -11.36 -12.07 -5.51
N GLN A 96 -11.18 -13.38 -5.49
CA GLN A 96 -9.97 -14.01 -6.02
C GLN A 96 -9.83 -13.78 -7.53
N GLN A 97 -10.89 -13.97 -8.32
CA GLN A 97 -10.87 -13.73 -9.77
C GLN A 97 -10.54 -12.26 -10.10
N VAL A 98 -11.19 -11.34 -9.43
CA VAL A 98 -11.02 -9.89 -9.68
C VAL A 98 -9.64 -9.42 -9.24
N LEU A 99 -9.22 -9.75 -8.01
CA LEU A 99 -7.95 -9.26 -7.49
C LEU A 99 -6.75 -9.92 -8.17
N ALA A 100 -6.68 -11.26 -8.17
CA ALA A 100 -5.52 -12.00 -8.70
C ALA A 100 -5.51 -12.10 -10.23
N GLY A 101 -6.67 -12.06 -10.85
CA GLY A 101 -6.82 -12.12 -12.32
C GLY A 101 -6.81 -10.75 -12.96
N GLN A 102 -7.90 -10.00 -12.82
CA GLN A 102 -8.11 -8.74 -13.56
C GLN A 102 -7.20 -7.62 -13.05
N VAL A 103 -7.43 -7.15 -11.82
CA VAL A 103 -6.74 -5.96 -11.28
C VAL A 103 -5.23 -6.14 -11.27
N ASN A 104 -4.76 -7.30 -10.81
CA ASN A 104 -3.34 -7.61 -10.77
C ASN A 104 -2.69 -7.54 -12.16
N LYS A 105 -3.30 -8.14 -13.17
CA LYS A 105 -2.73 -8.18 -14.53
C LYS A 105 -2.83 -6.84 -15.25
N ASP A 106 -3.86 -6.04 -14.97
CA ASP A 106 -3.95 -4.68 -15.48
C ASP A 106 -2.79 -3.82 -14.97
N LEU A 107 -2.43 -3.93 -13.68
CA LEU A 107 -1.29 -3.22 -13.10
C LEU A 107 0.05 -3.72 -13.66
N VAL A 108 0.23 -5.04 -13.76
CA VAL A 108 1.43 -5.65 -14.33
C VAL A 108 1.69 -5.17 -15.75
N ALA A 109 0.64 -5.08 -16.58
CA ALA A 109 0.75 -4.63 -17.97
C ALA A 109 1.33 -3.20 -18.10
N LEU A 110 1.09 -2.33 -17.11
CA LEU A 110 1.56 -0.95 -17.10
C LEU A 110 3.02 -0.80 -16.62
N LEU A 111 3.62 -1.82 -16.03
CA LEU A 111 4.96 -1.79 -15.43
C LEU A 111 6.11 -2.07 -16.43
N LYS A 112 5.86 -1.93 -17.72
CA LYS A 112 6.88 -1.98 -18.78
C LYS A 112 7.79 -3.23 -18.73
N GLY A 113 7.20 -4.39 -18.45
CA GLY A 113 7.92 -5.67 -18.37
C GLY A 113 8.67 -5.91 -17.05
N ARG A 114 8.57 -5.00 -16.06
CA ARG A 114 9.19 -5.17 -14.74
C ARG A 114 8.24 -5.74 -13.69
N GLY A 115 6.94 -5.73 -13.92
CA GLY A 115 5.95 -6.24 -12.99
C GLY A 115 5.81 -7.76 -13.05
N VAL A 116 5.79 -8.42 -11.89
CA VAL A 116 5.41 -9.83 -11.75
C VAL A 116 4.21 -9.91 -10.82
N GLY A 117 3.09 -10.38 -11.37
CA GLY A 117 1.83 -10.45 -10.63
C GLY A 117 1.71 -11.74 -9.82
N LEU A 118 1.44 -11.56 -8.54
CA LEU A 118 1.30 -12.59 -7.53
C LEU A 118 0.03 -12.36 -6.70
N CYS A 119 -0.40 -13.38 -5.99
CA CYS A 119 -1.32 -13.24 -4.86
C CYS A 119 -0.70 -13.92 -3.62
N GLY A 120 -1.26 -13.68 -2.44
CA GLY A 120 -0.71 -14.23 -1.21
C GLY A 120 -0.68 -15.76 -1.13
N MET A 121 -1.38 -16.46 -2.02
CA MET A 121 -1.36 -17.92 -2.11
C MET A 121 -0.07 -18.44 -2.78
N ASP A 122 0.54 -17.66 -3.69
CA ASP A 122 1.72 -18.06 -4.43
C ASP A 122 2.91 -18.25 -3.47
N GLY A 123 3.57 -19.40 -3.54
CA GLY A 123 4.68 -19.73 -2.65
C GLY A 123 4.35 -19.70 -1.15
N HIS A 124 3.07 -19.83 -0.78
CA HIS A 124 2.59 -19.68 0.60
C HIS A 124 3.00 -18.33 1.20
N MET A 125 2.90 -17.26 0.39
CA MET A 125 3.39 -15.93 0.74
C MET A 125 2.61 -15.31 1.91
N ILE A 126 1.26 -15.39 1.88
CA ILE A 126 0.40 -14.91 2.98
C ILE A 126 -0.39 -16.08 3.54
N MET A 127 0.09 -16.60 4.67
CA MET A 127 -0.65 -17.60 5.45
C MET A 127 -1.55 -16.90 6.44
N CYS A 128 -2.81 -17.29 6.48
CA CYS A 128 -3.82 -16.67 7.32
C CYS A 128 -4.77 -17.68 7.93
N ARG A 129 -5.51 -17.24 8.93
CA ARG A 129 -6.66 -17.93 9.48
C ARG A 129 -7.92 -17.10 9.25
N ARG A 130 -9.08 -17.73 9.41
CA ARG A 130 -10.35 -17.00 9.40
C ARG A 130 -10.37 -15.97 10.53
N LYS A 131 -10.73 -14.73 10.21
CA LYS A 131 -10.94 -13.69 11.22
C LYS A 131 -12.22 -13.99 12.01
N THR A 132 -12.12 -13.98 13.36
CA THR A 132 -13.20 -14.45 14.25
C THR A 132 -13.86 -13.36 15.08
N ASP A 133 -13.33 -12.12 15.08
CA ASP A 133 -13.85 -11.00 15.89
C ASP A 133 -15.27 -10.56 15.49
N ALA A 134 -15.69 -10.92 14.28
CA ALA A 134 -17.04 -10.73 13.76
C ALA A 134 -17.34 -11.80 12.71
N ASP A 135 -18.62 -12.07 12.44
CA ASP A 135 -19.00 -12.94 11.33
C ASP A 135 -18.79 -12.19 9.99
N LEU A 136 -17.59 -12.38 9.41
CA LEU A 136 -17.15 -11.76 8.18
C LEU A 136 -17.01 -12.75 7.01
N GLY A 137 -17.33 -14.03 7.24
CA GLY A 137 -17.16 -15.10 6.24
C GLY A 137 -15.69 -15.41 6.00
N PHE A 138 -15.25 -15.35 4.74
CA PHE A 138 -13.88 -15.66 4.30
C PHE A 138 -12.98 -14.41 4.32
N VAL A 139 -12.99 -13.67 5.43
CA VAL A 139 -12.01 -12.63 5.71
C VAL A 139 -10.88 -13.23 6.54
N GLY A 140 -9.64 -13.01 6.10
CA GLY A 140 -8.45 -13.57 6.73
C GLY A 140 -7.76 -12.61 7.67
N GLU A 141 -7.18 -13.20 8.73
CA GLU A 141 -6.21 -12.60 9.61
C GLU A 141 -4.83 -13.23 9.33
N ILE A 142 -3.83 -12.40 9.01
CA ILE A 142 -2.50 -12.88 8.64
C ILE A 142 -1.81 -13.49 9.85
N GLU A 143 -1.26 -14.69 9.70
CA GLU A 143 -0.45 -15.37 10.72
C GLU A 143 1.04 -15.34 10.37
N ARG A 144 1.37 -15.34 9.08
CA ARG A 144 2.75 -15.34 8.61
C ARG A 144 2.85 -14.83 7.18
N VAL A 145 3.88 -14.05 6.91
CA VAL A 145 4.33 -13.69 5.56
C VAL A 145 5.63 -14.42 5.24
N ASN A 146 5.69 -15.09 4.09
CA ASN A 146 6.90 -15.71 3.55
C ASN A 146 7.44 -14.83 2.42
N THR A 147 8.59 -14.21 2.61
CA THR A 147 9.18 -13.25 1.67
C THR A 147 10.03 -13.88 0.58
N THR A 148 10.29 -15.19 0.63
CA THR A 148 11.24 -15.88 -0.28
C THR A 148 11.02 -15.53 -1.75
N LEU A 149 9.77 -15.60 -2.23
CA LEU A 149 9.45 -15.28 -3.63
C LEU A 149 9.62 -13.81 -3.94
N ILE A 150 9.23 -12.94 -2.99
CA ILE A 150 9.41 -11.48 -3.11
C ILE A 150 10.90 -11.14 -3.21
N ASP A 151 11.73 -11.71 -2.33
CA ASP A 151 13.18 -11.45 -2.29
C ASP A 151 13.87 -11.86 -3.58
N HIS A 152 13.52 -13.01 -4.16
CA HIS A 152 14.04 -13.46 -5.45
C HIS A 152 13.70 -12.47 -6.57
N LEU A 153 12.45 -12.02 -6.65
CA LEU A 153 12.03 -11.06 -7.68
C LEU A 153 12.71 -9.71 -7.51
N LEU A 154 12.85 -9.22 -6.28
CA LEU A 154 13.56 -7.97 -5.99
C LEU A 154 15.05 -8.05 -6.32
N ALA A 155 15.70 -9.20 -6.14
CA ALA A 155 17.10 -9.42 -6.52
C ALA A 155 17.33 -9.26 -8.02
N ASP A 156 16.35 -9.64 -8.84
CA ASP A 156 16.37 -9.50 -10.30
C ASP A 156 15.76 -8.18 -10.80
N SER A 157 15.54 -7.21 -9.90
CA SER A 157 14.96 -5.90 -10.21
C SER A 157 13.56 -5.95 -10.83
N PHE A 158 12.78 -6.98 -10.50
CA PHE A 158 11.35 -7.01 -10.77
C PHE A 158 10.58 -6.30 -9.66
N ILE A 159 9.36 -5.87 -9.98
CA ILE A 159 8.38 -5.30 -9.06
C ILE A 159 7.33 -6.37 -8.75
N PRO A 160 7.37 -7.03 -7.57
CA PRO A 160 6.28 -7.89 -7.14
C PRO A 160 4.98 -7.10 -6.99
N VAL A 161 3.92 -7.51 -7.69
CA VAL A 161 2.58 -6.91 -7.65
C VAL A 161 1.66 -7.88 -6.94
N ILE A 162 1.32 -7.61 -5.68
CA ILE A 162 0.69 -8.58 -4.79
C ILE A 162 -0.78 -8.25 -4.58
N ALA A 163 -1.64 -9.16 -5.05
CA ALA A 163 -3.07 -9.14 -4.75
C ALA A 163 -3.32 -9.70 -3.34
N THR A 164 -4.21 -9.03 -2.59
CA THR A 164 -4.44 -9.32 -1.17
C THR A 164 -5.42 -10.48 -0.94
N VAL A 165 -5.06 -11.64 -1.46
CA VAL A 165 -5.72 -12.93 -1.24
C VAL A 165 -4.71 -13.86 -0.58
N GLY A 166 -4.96 -14.22 0.68
CA GLY A 166 -4.16 -15.21 1.41
C GLY A 166 -4.84 -16.57 1.46
N MET A 167 -4.22 -17.54 2.10
CA MET A 167 -4.83 -18.86 2.34
C MET A 167 -4.49 -19.43 3.71
N ASP A 168 -5.32 -20.38 4.16
CA ASP A 168 -4.99 -21.18 5.34
C ASP A 168 -4.13 -22.40 4.99
N LYS A 169 -3.79 -23.19 6.02
CA LYS A 169 -3.01 -24.44 5.88
C LYS A 169 -3.67 -25.51 5.02
N ASN A 170 -4.97 -25.40 4.77
CA ASN A 170 -5.74 -26.33 3.95
C ASN A 170 -5.90 -25.81 2.50
N GLY A 171 -5.31 -24.65 2.17
CA GLY A 171 -5.43 -24.03 0.86
C GLY A 171 -6.74 -23.26 0.65
N VAL A 172 -7.52 -23.02 1.70
CA VAL A 172 -8.75 -22.22 1.62
C VAL A 172 -8.40 -20.76 1.45
N PRO A 173 -8.90 -20.06 0.41
CA PRO A 173 -8.58 -18.65 0.18
C PRO A 173 -9.35 -17.73 1.12
N TYR A 174 -8.72 -16.61 1.47
CA TYR A 174 -9.31 -15.56 2.28
C TYR A 174 -9.02 -14.16 1.69
N ASN A 175 -10.03 -13.30 1.79
CA ASN A 175 -9.93 -11.88 1.46
C ASN A 175 -9.19 -11.15 2.59
N ILE A 176 -8.06 -10.51 2.26
CA ILE A 176 -7.22 -9.77 3.22
C ILE A 176 -7.40 -8.27 3.00
N ASN A 177 -7.50 -7.49 4.07
CA ASN A 177 -7.47 -6.03 3.98
C ASN A 177 -6.12 -5.57 3.41
N ALA A 178 -6.15 -4.65 2.42
CA ALA A 178 -4.94 -4.26 1.71
C ALA A 178 -3.97 -3.44 2.56
N ASP A 179 -4.46 -2.61 3.49
CA ASP A 179 -3.59 -1.87 4.42
C ASP A 179 -2.89 -2.85 5.38
N THR A 180 -3.62 -3.84 5.90
CA THR A 180 -3.06 -4.90 6.74
C THR A 180 -2.03 -5.74 5.98
N ALA A 181 -2.35 -6.19 4.77
CA ALA A 181 -1.41 -6.98 3.97
C ALA A 181 -0.13 -6.21 3.66
N ALA A 182 -0.23 -4.93 3.32
CA ALA A 182 0.93 -4.10 3.04
C ALA A 182 1.80 -3.89 4.29
N ALA A 183 1.19 -3.67 5.45
CA ALA A 183 1.91 -3.53 6.72
C ALA A 183 2.67 -4.81 7.08
N GLU A 184 2.02 -5.98 7.03
CA GLU A 184 2.63 -7.26 7.35
C GLU A 184 3.75 -7.65 6.37
N ILE A 185 3.58 -7.35 5.07
CA ILE A 185 4.64 -7.54 4.07
C ILE A 185 5.82 -6.60 4.35
N ALA A 186 5.54 -5.33 4.71
CA ALA A 186 6.59 -4.37 5.03
C ALA A 186 7.39 -4.77 6.28
N ILE A 187 6.71 -5.29 7.32
CA ILE A 187 7.34 -5.86 8.51
C ILE A 187 8.25 -7.02 8.14
N ALA A 188 7.73 -8.00 7.40
CA ALA A 188 8.46 -9.21 7.04
C ALA A 188 9.69 -8.93 6.15
N LEU A 189 9.66 -7.86 5.35
CA LEU A 189 10.77 -7.41 4.50
C LEU A 189 11.71 -6.43 5.20
N HIS A 190 11.47 -6.04 6.45
CA HIS A 190 12.17 -4.95 7.13
C HIS A 190 12.28 -3.71 6.24
N ALA A 191 11.14 -3.29 5.67
CA ALA A 191 11.09 -2.23 4.67
C ALA A 191 11.62 -0.91 5.24
N GLU A 192 12.33 -0.15 4.40
CA GLU A 192 12.73 1.22 4.71
C GLU A 192 11.52 2.12 4.86
N LYS A 193 10.53 1.97 3.95
CA LYS A 193 9.33 2.79 4.00
C LYS A 193 8.09 2.00 3.56
N LEU A 194 7.00 2.17 4.31
CA LEU A 194 5.65 1.76 3.94
C LEU A 194 4.89 2.99 3.44
N VAL A 195 4.52 3.00 2.16
CA VAL A 195 3.75 4.09 1.54
C VAL A 195 2.29 3.65 1.40
N SER A 196 1.37 4.33 2.08
CA SER A 196 -0.08 4.11 1.93
C SER A 196 -0.70 5.20 1.07
N MET A 197 -1.02 4.86 -0.18
CA MET A 197 -1.75 5.75 -1.07
C MET A 197 -3.24 5.74 -0.74
N THR A 198 -3.81 6.93 -0.58
CA THR A 198 -5.20 7.15 -0.14
C THR A 198 -5.86 8.26 -0.96
N ASP A 199 -7.12 8.55 -0.64
CA ASP A 199 -7.89 9.65 -1.26
C ASP A 199 -7.88 10.93 -0.40
N ILE A 200 -6.90 11.09 0.48
CA ILE A 200 -6.70 12.27 1.31
C ILE A 200 -5.24 12.73 1.25
N VAL A 201 -5.02 14.02 1.44
CA VAL A 201 -3.68 14.63 1.39
C VAL A 201 -2.76 14.21 2.54
N GLY A 202 -3.30 13.67 3.61
CA GLY A 202 -2.58 13.26 4.82
C GLY A 202 -3.43 13.52 6.07
N LEU A 203 -2.78 13.66 7.22
CA LEU A 203 -3.42 14.01 8.49
C LEU A 203 -3.55 15.53 8.60
N LEU A 204 -4.78 16.03 8.72
CA LEU A 204 -5.08 17.46 8.85
C LEU A 204 -5.53 17.77 10.27
N ARG A 205 -5.09 18.91 10.84
CA ARG A 205 -5.65 19.42 12.11
C ARG A 205 -7.11 19.80 11.96
N ASP A 206 -7.46 20.47 10.86
CA ASP A 206 -8.84 20.70 10.43
C ASP A 206 -9.06 19.95 9.10
N LYS A 207 -9.95 18.94 9.12
CA LYS A 207 -10.27 18.10 7.96
C LYS A 207 -10.78 18.86 6.73
N ASN A 208 -11.22 20.12 6.90
CA ASN A 208 -11.74 20.96 5.83
C ASN A 208 -10.70 21.98 5.32
N ASP A 209 -9.49 21.99 5.89
CA ASP A 209 -8.43 22.95 5.53
C ASP A 209 -7.11 22.20 5.27
N GLU A 210 -6.77 22.00 4.00
CA GLU A 210 -5.54 21.32 3.58
C GLU A 210 -4.26 22.05 4.00
N SER A 211 -4.35 23.37 4.30
CA SER A 211 -3.21 24.14 4.81
C SER A 211 -2.78 23.71 6.21
N THR A 212 -3.64 22.96 6.92
CA THR A 212 -3.38 22.42 8.25
C THR A 212 -2.74 21.04 8.26
N LEU A 213 -2.18 20.62 7.11
CA LEU A 213 -1.48 19.33 6.98
C LEU A 213 -0.37 19.21 8.03
N ILE A 214 -0.37 18.06 8.71
CA ILE A 214 0.68 17.66 9.64
C ILE A 214 1.68 16.82 8.84
N PRO A 215 2.88 17.35 8.51
CA PRO A 215 3.79 16.63 7.61
C PRO A 215 4.47 15.45 8.29
N GLU A 216 4.65 15.51 9.61
CA GLU A 216 5.38 14.50 10.39
C GLU A 216 4.70 14.24 11.73
N VAL A 217 4.66 12.97 12.12
CA VAL A 217 4.10 12.52 13.40
C VAL A 217 5.04 11.50 14.02
N GLU A 218 5.58 11.79 15.21
CA GLU A 218 6.28 10.81 16.02
C GLU A 218 5.26 9.83 16.63
N LEU A 219 5.61 8.55 16.75
CA LEU A 219 4.69 7.54 17.31
C LEU A 219 4.15 7.89 18.69
N SER A 220 4.92 8.61 19.50
CA SER A 220 4.50 9.09 20.82
C SER A 220 3.38 10.14 20.79
N GLU A 221 3.19 10.85 19.66
CA GLU A 221 2.18 11.90 19.50
C GLU A 221 0.81 11.34 19.09
N ILE A 222 0.75 10.09 18.60
CA ILE A 222 -0.48 9.49 18.03
C ILE A 222 -1.64 9.52 19.04
N GLU A 223 -1.37 9.19 20.30
CA GLU A 223 -2.43 9.19 21.34
C GLU A 223 -2.94 10.61 21.64
N GLY A 224 -2.08 11.63 21.55
CA GLY A 224 -2.48 13.04 21.63
C GLY A 224 -3.44 13.41 20.48
N TYR A 225 -3.08 13.10 19.25
CA TYR A 225 -3.93 13.36 18.08
C TYR A 225 -5.25 12.57 18.08
N LYS A 226 -5.29 11.38 18.67
CA LYS A 226 -6.54 10.64 18.92
C LYS A 226 -7.43 11.39 19.94
N ALA A 227 -6.85 11.86 21.03
CA ALA A 227 -7.57 12.59 22.08
C ALA A 227 -8.13 13.93 21.56
N GLU A 228 -7.40 14.59 20.66
CA GLU A 228 -7.82 15.83 19.99
C GLU A 228 -8.87 15.58 18.88
N GLY A 229 -9.14 14.32 18.51
CA GLY A 229 -10.07 13.96 17.43
C GLY A 229 -9.52 14.18 16.01
N VAL A 230 -8.24 14.49 15.89
CA VAL A 230 -7.51 14.61 14.61
C VAL A 230 -7.40 13.26 13.93
N ILE A 231 -7.07 12.22 14.71
CA ILE A 231 -7.07 10.82 14.27
C ILE A 231 -8.39 10.18 14.70
N ALA A 232 -9.33 10.01 13.76
CA ALA A 232 -10.66 9.49 14.05
C ALA A 232 -11.21 8.65 12.89
N GLY A 233 -12.30 7.91 13.16
CA GLY A 233 -13.04 7.15 12.14
C GLY A 233 -12.18 6.14 11.37
N GLY A 234 -12.30 6.16 10.05
CA GLY A 234 -11.56 5.24 9.17
C GLY A 234 -10.04 5.41 9.12
N MET A 235 -9.52 6.55 9.66
CA MET A 235 -8.08 6.76 9.79
C MET A 235 -7.45 5.98 10.93
N LEU A 236 -8.20 5.72 12.02
CA LEU A 236 -7.72 4.98 13.20
C LEU A 236 -7.05 3.65 12.83
N PRO A 237 -7.75 2.68 12.21
CA PRO A 237 -7.13 1.37 11.91
C PRO A 237 -5.95 1.48 10.95
N LYS A 238 -5.95 2.47 10.05
CA LYS A 238 -4.85 2.70 9.11
C LYS A 238 -3.59 3.18 9.84
N ILE A 239 -3.73 4.22 10.68
CA ILE A 239 -2.58 4.78 11.43
C ILE A 239 -2.08 3.78 12.48
N GLU A 240 -2.96 3.04 13.14
CA GLU A 240 -2.57 1.98 14.06
C GLU A 240 -1.74 0.89 13.36
N GLY A 241 -2.20 0.41 12.20
CA GLY A 241 -1.44 -0.56 11.40
C GLY A 241 -0.06 -0.06 10.97
N MET A 242 0.05 1.23 10.59
CA MET A 242 1.34 1.85 10.24
C MET A 242 2.25 2.02 11.48
N ALA A 243 1.68 2.45 12.61
CA ALA A 243 2.41 2.58 13.87
C ALA A 243 2.94 1.21 14.34
N ASP A 244 2.13 0.16 14.23
CA ASP A 244 2.54 -1.20 14.56
C ASP A 244 3.62 -1.71 13.61
N ALA A 245 3.54 -1.40 12.32
CA ALA A 245 4.59 -1.73 11.37
C ALA A 245 5.93 -1.08 11.76
N ILE A 246 5.91 0.20 12.16
CA ILE A 246 7.13 0.89 12.62
C ILE A 246 7.66 0.28 13.94
N ARG A 247 6.78 -0.05 14.88
CA ARG A 247 7.18 -0.73 16.13
C ARG A 247 7.85 -2.09 15.88
N GLN A 248 7.47 -2.76 14.80
CA GLN A 248 7.99 -4.07 14.39
C GLN A 248 9.14 -3.99 13.38
N GLY A 249 9.70 -2.81 13.10
CA GLY A 249 10.97 -2.68 12.39
C GLY A 249 10.90 -2.04 10.99
N VAL A 250 9.73 -1.63 10.52
CA VAL A 250 9.63 -0.71 9.38
C VAL A 250 10.20 0.63 9.80
N HIS A 251 11.08 1.23 8.98
CA HIS A 251 11.80 2.42 9.38
C HIS A 251 10.89 3.66 9.43
N GLU A 252 10.09 3.87 8.38
CA GLU A 252 9.13 4.98 8.25
C GLU A 252 7.84 4.48 7.58
N ALA A 253 6.72 5.14 7.86
CA ALA A 253 5.47 4.92 7.14
C ALA A 253 4.86 6.26 6.73
N VAL A 254 4.26 6.35 5.55
CA VAL A 254 3.70 7.59 5.05
C VAL A 254 2.33 7.40 4.43
N ILE A 255 1.45 8.36 4.67
CA ILE A 255 0.15 8.49 3.97
C ILE A 255 0.32 9.57 2.92
N ILE A 256 0.02 9.25 1.65
CA ILE A 256 0.07 10.20 0.54
C ILE A 256 -1.23 10.20 -0.26
N ASP A 257 -1.50 11.32 -0.93
CA ASP A 257 -2.65 11.46 -1.82
C ASP A 257 -2.41 10.77 -3.16
N GLY A 258 -3.11 9.67 -3.41
CA GLY A 258 -3.06 8.96 -4.67
C GLY A 258 -3.75 9.70 -5.84
N ARG A 259 -4.47 10.80 -5.57
CA ARG A 259 -5.09 11.66 -6.60
C ARG A 259 -4.09 12.68 -7.18
N MET A 260 -2.95 12.87 -6.50
CA MET A 260 -1.87 13.73 -6.99
C MET A 260 -0.96 12.93 -7.93
N PRO A 261 -0.82 13.32 -9.21
CA PRO A 261 0.15 12.69 -10.11
C PRO A 261 1.57 12.79 -9.55
N HIS A 262 2.34 11.72 -9.66
CA HIS A 262 3.72 11.64 -9.20
C HIS A 262 3.93 11.87 -7.69
N SER A 263 2.89 11.67 -6.87
CA SER A 263 2.99 11.82 -5.42
C SER A 263 4.03 10.89 -4.80
N VAL A 264 4.26 9.71 -5.38
CA VAL A 264 5.30 8.77 -4.92
C VAL A 264 6.70 9.36 -5.14
N LEU A 265 6.98 9.94 -6.31
CA LEU A 265 8.29 10.58 -6.56
C LEU A 265 8.49 11.81 -5.71
N LEU A 266 7.45 12.63 -5.50
CA LEU A 266 7.50 13.79 -4.61
C LEU A 266 7.82 13.37 -3.18
N GLU A 267 7.19 12.31 -2.67
CA GLU A 267 7.49 11.76 -1.34
C GLU A 267 8.93 11.29 -1.23
N MET A 268 9.45 10.65 -2.26
CA MET A 268 10.78 10.04 -2.20
C MET A 268 11.93 11.01 -2.45
N PHE A 269 11.71 12.09 -3.21
CA PHE A 269 12.76 12.95 -3.74
C PHE A 269 12.59 14.43 -3.39
N SER A 270 11.87 14.74 -2.29
CA SER A 270 11.78 16.12 -1.78
C SER A 270 11.83 16.17 -0.26
N ASP A 271 12.29 17.31 0.28
CA ASP A 271 12.39 17.54 1.74
C ASP A 271 11.04 17.57 2.44
N ARG A 272 10.01 18.03 1.74
CA ARG A 272 8.67 18.22 2.32
C ARG A 272 7.80 16.98 2.25
N GLY A 273 8.18 15.99 1.42
CA GLY A 273 7.33 14.85 1.13
C GLY A 273 6.02 15.23 0.41
N ALA A 274 5.08 14.29 0.36
CA ALA A 274 3.79 14.44 -0.31
C ALA A 274 2.59 14.18 0.61
N GLY A 275 2.81 14.06 1.92
CA GLY A 275 1.73 13.72 2.84
C GLY A 275 2.10 13.79 4.31
N THR A 276 1.69 12.80 5.10
CA THR A 276 2.04 12.70 6.52
C THR A 276 2.93 11.50 6.77
N MET A 277 4.12 11.73 7.24
CA MET A 277 5.09 10.70 7.61
C MET A 277 4.99 10.37 9.10
N PHE A 278 4.99 9.07 9.41
CA PHE A 278 5.05 8.51 10.76
C PHE A 278 6.43 7.90 10.98
N TYR A 279 7.03 8.17 12.14
CA TYR A 279 8.36 7.68 12.47
C TYR A 279 8.54 7.44 13.97
N ARG A 280 9.60 6.70 14.32
CA ARG A 280 10.04 6.52 15.72
C ARG A 280 11.28 7.36 15.97
N ARG A 281 11.32 8.04 17.11
CA ARG A 281 12.50 8.81 17.55
C ARG A 281 13.73 7.89 17.61
N GLY A 282 14.80 8.29 16.94
CA GLY A 282 16.02 7.47 16.83
C GLY A 282 16.18 6.71 15.51
N ASN A 283 15.18 6.71 14.65
CA ASN A 283 15.29 6.18 13.28
C ASN A 283 15.80 7.24 12.28
N ARG A 284 16.00 8.47 12.72
CA ARG A 284 16.54 9.59 11.91
C ARG A 284 17.99 9.91 12.25
#